data_ab52b62c165cfc6cdd984a2b43e3216c
#
_entry.id   ab52b62c165cfc6cdd984a2b43e3216c
#
_cell.length_a   1.000
_cell.length_b   1.000
_cell.length_c   1.000
_cell.angle_alpha   90.00
_cell.angle_beta   90.00
_cell.angle_gamma   90.00
#
_symmetry.space_group_name_H-M   'P 1'
#
loop_
_entity.id
_entity.type
_entity.pdbx_description
1 polymer ?
#
loop_
_entity_poly.entity_id
_entity_poly.type
_entity_poly.pdbx_seq_one_letter_code
_entity_poly.pdbx_strand_id
1 'polypeptide(L)'
;MRVRTGQVRELLVEYTAEGAKPPIDQCFLPPTGCRGKVWYFRPATAKFSYPTESTMRDSLRPGASLTKRIIIDRDRTIAFMGEEARVYATPRLVSDIEMTCRELLMPHCEDGEDSVGAEIALKHLAPTLAGSTVEIAARVTAVEGRKVIFDVVARDEIEQISSGTHARFVLEVVRRVERLKAKAAKLKGSR
;
A
#
# COMPACT_ATOMS: atom_id res chain seq x y z
N MET A 1 -35.10 9.30 -31.01
CA MET A 1 -33.74 8.79 -30.74
C MET A 1 -33.81 7.94 -29.46
N ARG A 2 -33.81 6.61 -29.59
CA ARG A 2 -33.96 5.69 -28.44
C ARG A 2 -32.58 5.33 -27.91
N VAL A 3 -32.26 5.70 -26.66
CA VAL A 3 -31.08 5.26 -25.97
C VAL A 3 -31.37 3.89 -25.35
N ARG A 4 -30.62 2.87 -25.74
CA ARG A 4 -30.65 1.54 -25.09
C ARG A 4 -29.77 1.57 -23.85
N THR A 5 -30.38 1.37 -22.71
CA THR A 5 -29.69 1.11 -21.45
C THR A 5 -29.05 -0.27 -21.49
N GLY A 6 -27.70 -0.32 -21.53
CA GLY A 6 -26.91 -1.53 -21.33
C GLY A 6 -26.73 -1.77 -19.82
N GLN A 7 -27.15 -2.96 -19.37
CA GLN A 7 -26.92 -3.40 -17.99
C GLN A 7 -25.44 -3.60 -17.73
N VAL A 8 -24.91 -2.83 -16.79
CA VAL A 8 -23.61 -3.11 -16.16
C VAL A 8 -23.82 -4.26 -15.18
N ARG A 9 -23.27 -5.44 -15.48
CA ARG A 9 -23.18 -6.53 -14.50
C ARG A 9 -22.06 -6.20 -13.53
N GLU A 10 -22.42 -5.93 -12.29
CA GLU A 10 -21.49 -5.92 -11.16
C GLU A 10 -20.85 -7.31 -11.01
N LEU A 11 -19.52 -7.35 -11.08
CA LEU A 11 -18.75 -8.51 -10.65
C LEU A 11 -18.52 -8.35 -9.15
N LEU A 12 -19.42 -8.91 -8.34
CA LEU A 12 -19.19 -9.12 -6.91
C LEU A 12 -18.13 -10.23 -6.77
N VAL A 13 -16.92 -9.86 -6.36
CA VAL A 13 -15.94 -10.82 -5.87
C VAL A 13 -16.18 -10.95 -4.37
N GLU A 14 -16.94 -11.96 -3.96
CA GLU A 14 -17.05 -12.33 -2.55
C GLU A 14 -15.75 -12.97 -2.08
N TYR A 15 -15.01 -12.29 -1.22
CA TYR A 15 -13.94 -12.88 -0.43
C TYR A 15 -14.56 -13.46 0.83
N THR A 16 -14.75 -14.77 0.87
CA THR A 16 -15.02 -15.49 2.12
C THR A 16 -13.73 -15.57 2.93
N ALA A 17 -13.82 -15.08 4.18
CA ALA A 17 -12.75 -15.17 5.16
C ALA A 17 -12.71 -16.59 5.74
N GLU A 18 -12.04 -17.52 5.04
CA GLU A 18 -11.54 -18.75 5.63
C GLU A 18 -10.30 -19.18 4.85
N GLY A 19 -9.21 -19.40 5.56
CA GLY A 19 -7.84 -19.57 5.08
C GLY A 19 -7.56 -20.85 4.28
N ALA A 20 -8.20 -21.04 3.14
CA ALA A 20 -7.84 -22.05 2.17
C ALA A 20 -7.55 -21.36 0.81
N LYS A 21 -6.28 -21.37 0.41
CA LYS A 21 -5.90 -21.03 -0.97
C LYS A 21 -6.61 -22.01 -1.92
N PRO A 22 -7.32 -21.52 -2.96
CA PRO A 22 -7.84 -22.43 -3.98
C PRO A 22 -6.68 -23.13 -4.71
N PRO A 23 -6.82 -24.41 -5.09
CA PRO A 23 -5.82 -25.10 -5.88
C PRO A 23 -5.64 -24.43 -7.24
N ILE A 24 -4.38 -24.25 -7.65
CA ILE A 24 -3.95 -23.46 -8.83
C ILE A 24 -4.22 -24.19 -10.16
N ASP A 25 -4.94 -25.29 -10.17
CA ASP A 25 -5.06 -26.21 -11.32
C ASP A 25 -6.36 -26.08 -12.13
N GLN A 26 -7.20 -25.07 -11.86
CA GLN A 26 -8.37 -24.82 -12.69
C GLN A 26 -8.14 -23.66 -13.64
N CYS A 27 -7.68 -23.98 -14.85
CA CYS A 27 -7.74 -23.07 -16.00
C CYS A 27 -9.21 -22.85 -16.38
N PHE A 28 -9.79 -21.71 -16.00
CA PHE A 28 -11.03 -21.25 -16.60
C PHE A 28 -10.73 -20.69 -17.99
N LEU A 29 -11.14 -21.40 -19.03
CA LEU A 29 -11.16 -20.86 -20.38
C LEU A 29 -12.27 -19.80 -20.46
N PRO A 30 -11.99 -18.58 -20.99
CA PRO A 30 -13.03 -17.59 -21.21
C PRO A 30 -13.99 -18.05 -22.29
N PRO A 31 -15.27 -17.67 -22.22
CA PRO A 31 -16.24 -17.99 -23.26
C PRO A 31 -15.78 -17.44 -24.61
N THR A 32 -15.90 -18.27 -25.65
CA THR A 32 -15.54 -17.96 -27.03
C THR A 32 -16.22 -16.69 -27.51
N GLY A 33 -15.45 -15.63 -27.76
CA GLY A 33 -15.96 -14.39 -28.38
C GLY A 33 -15.25 -13.08 -28.04
N CYS A 34 -14.38 -13.03 -27.04
CA CYS A 34 -13.65 -11.80 -26.71
C CYS A 34 -12.27 -11.78 -27.34
N ARG A 35 -12.07 -10.96 -28.40
CA ARG A 35 -10.75 -10.62 -28.96
C ARG A 35 -10.08 -9.56 -28.09
N GLY A 36 -9.63 -9.93 -26.89
CA GLY A 36 -8.79 -9.10 -26.04
C GLY A 36 -7.69 -9.97 -25.43
N LYS A 37 -6.42 -9.57 -25.58
CA LYS A 37 -5.31 -10.24 -24.89
C LYS A 37 -5.43 -9.95 -23.40
N VAL A 38 -5.94 -10.91 -22.64
CA VAL A 38 -5.95 -10.86 -21.17
C VAL A 38 -4.58 -11.33 -20.70
N TRP A 39 -3.82 -10.44 -20.09
CA TRP A 39 -2.53 -10.77 -19.50
C TRP A 39 -2.76 -11.29 -18.09
N TYR A 40 -2.59 -12.61 -17.90
CA TYR A 40 -2.55 -13.17 -16.55
C TYR A 40 -1.16 -12.94 -15.96
N PHE A 41 -1.09 -12.11 -14.94
CA PHE A 41 0.10 -12.06 -14.11
C PHE A 41 0.16 -13.36 -13.30
N ARG A 42 1.04 -14.27 -13.70
CA ARG A 42 1.42 -15.41 -12.87
C ARG A 42 2.20 -14.83 -11.68
N PRO A 43 1.73 -14.98 -10.42
CA PRO A 43 2.56 -14.56 -9.29
C PRO A 43 3.82 -15.43 -9.33
N ALA A 44 4.96 -14.80 -9.57
CA ALA A 44 6.22 -15.49 -9.42
C ALA A 44 6.33 -15.89 -7.95
N THR A 45 6.29 -17.18 -7.67
CA THR A 45 6.60 -17.76 -6.36
C THR A 45 8.10 -17.67 -6.06
N ALA A 46 8.70 -16.53 -6.28
CA ALA A 46 10.00 -16.22 -5.76
C ALA A 46 9.82 -16.08 -4.24
N LYS A 47 10.20 -17.11 -3.49
CA LYS A 47 10.43 -16.99 -2.05
C LYS A 47 11.50 -15.92 -1.89
N PHE A 48 11.06 -14.69 -1.61
CA PHE A 48 11.97 -13.61 -1.28
C PHE A 48 12.46 -13.90 0.13
N SER A 49 13.60 -14.58 0.25
CA SER A 49 14.25 -14.80 1.54
C SER A 49 14.91 -13.48 1.93
N TYR A 50 14.34 -12.81 2.90
CA TYR A 50 14.97 -11.67 3.53
C TYR A 50 16.14 -12.16 4.40
N PRO A 51 17.31 -11.46 4.39
CA PRO A 51 18.38 -11.77 5.32
C PRO A 51 17.86 -11.68 6.75
N THR A 52 18.12 -12.69 7.56
CA THR A 52 17.59 -12.83 8.93
C THR A 52 18.37 -12.02 9.97
N GLU A 53 19.53 -11.47 9.63
CA GLU A 53 20.27 -10.61 10.54
C GLU A 53 19.60 -9.26 10.65
N SER A 54 19.01 -8.99 11.81
CA SER A 54 18.44 -7.69 12.16
C SER A 54 19.57 -6.75 12.53
N THR A 55 19.64 -5.60 11.85
CA THR A 55 20.52 -4.48 12.23
C THR A 55 19.77 -3.39 12.94
N MET A 56 18.40 -3.42 12.92
CA MET A 56 17.59 -2.47 13.68
C MET A 56 17.90 -2.50 15.17
N ARG A 57 17.82 -1.33 15.80
CA ARG A 57 17.95 -1.19 17.26
C ARG A 57 16.88 -2.00 17.98
N ASP A 58 17.26 -2.65 19.06
CA ASP A 58 16.35 -3.40 19.92
C ASP A 58 15.29 -2.54 20.63
N SER A 59 15.23 -1.24 20.34
CA SER A 59 14.28 -0.29 20.94
C SER A 59 12.87 -0.38 20.34
N LEU A 60 12.70 -0.93 19.11
CA LEU A 60 11.38 -1.07 18.49
C LEU A 60 10.64 -2.29 19.06
N ARG A 61 9.45 -2.07 19.57
CA ARG A 61 8.59 -3.11 20.13
C ARG A 61 7.17 -3.00 19.57
N PRO A 62 6.42 -4.11 19.49
CA PRO A 62 4.98 -4.06 19.31
C PRO A 62 4.32 -3.12 20.32
N GLY A 63 3.40 -2.29 19.85
CA GLY A 63 2.75 -1.26 20.66
C GLY A 63 3.34 0.16 20.46
N ALA A 64 4.54 0.31 19.92
CA ALA A 64 5.06 1.62 19.51
C ALA A 64 4.10 2.28 18.53
N SER A 65 3.84 3.57 18.68
CA SER A 65 2.86 4.28 17.86
C SER A 65 3.25 5.73 17.60
N LEU A 66 2.75 6.26 16.49
CA LEU A 66 2.86 7.67 16.11
C LEU A 66 1.52 8.13 15.55
N THR A 67 1.06 9.30 15.98
CA THR A 67 -0.07 10.00 15.37
C THR A 67 0.43 11.28 14.71
N LYS A 68 0.10 11.43 13.44
CA LYS A 68 0.47 12.60 12.62
C LYS A 68 -0.77 13.33 12.18
N ARG A 69 -0.76 14.67 12.25
CA ARG A 69 -1.80 15.56 11.72
C ARG A 69 -1.36 16.12 10.38
N ILE A 70 -2.25 16.08 9.40
CA ILE A 70 -2.01 16.56 8.03
C ILE A 70 -3.20 17.39 7.59
N ILE A 71 -2.94 18.58 7.06
CA ILE A 71 -3.97 19.40 6.39
C ILE A 71 -4.07 18.90 4.95
N ILE A 72 -5.29 18.61 4.49
CA ILE A 72 -5.55 18.12 3.13
C ILE A 72 -5.54 19.32 2.16
N ASP A 73 -4.36 19.62 1.65
CA ASP A 73 -4.16 20.65 0.64
C ASP A 73 -4.66 20.22 -0.75
N ARG A 74 -4.63 21.15 -1.71
CA ARG A 74 -5.07 20.92 -3.08
C ARG A 74 -4.33 19.76 -3.76
N ASP A 75 -3.03 19.61 -3.51
CA ASP A 75 -2.18 18.59 -4.16
C ASP A 75 -2.50 17.18 -3.67
N ARG A 76 -3.10 17.06 -2.49
CA ARG A 76 -3.60 15.79 -1.95
C ARG A 76 -4.97 15.40 -2.48
N THR A 77 -5.64 16.27 -3.22
CA THR A 77 -7.04 16.05 -3.63
C THR A 77 -7.18 15.74 -5.12
N ILE A 78 -8.33 15.16 -5.47
CA ILE A 78 -8.80 14.98 -6.84
C ILE A 78 -10.15 15.68 -7.01
N ALA A 79 -10.46 16.09 -8.26
CA ALA A 79 -11.64 16.91 -8.57
C ALA A 79 -12.53 16.28 -9.66
N PHE A 80 -12.62 14.94 -9.70
CA PHE A 80 -13.44 14.27 -10.71
C PHE A 80 -14.94 14.58 -10.59
N MET A 81 -15.40 15.06 -9.42
CA MET A 81 -16.77 15.52 -9.17
C MET A 81 -16.92 17.05 -9.27
N GLY A 82 -15.90 17.78 -9.76
CA GLY A 82 -15.86 19.24 -9.83
C GLY A 82 -14.96 19.86 -8.74
N GLU A 83 -14.58 21.13 -8.97
CA GLU A 83 -13.65 21.85 -8.08
C GLU A 83 -14.19 22.03 -6.64
N GLU A 84 -15.49 22.23 -6.51
CA GLU A 84 -16.15 22.42 -5.19
C GLU A 84 -16.26 21.13 -4.38
N ALA A 85 -16.11 19.97 -5.05
CA ALA A 85 -16.20 18.64 -4.45
C ALA A 85 -14.85 17.91 -4.47
N ARG A 86 -13.76 18.66 -4.28
CA ARG A 86 -12.42 18.05 -4.18
C ARG A 86 -12.31 17.24 -2.90
N VAL A 87 -11.87 16.00 -3.05
CA VAL A 87 -11.71 15.06 -1.94
C VAL A 87 -10.30 14.47 -1.90
N TYR A 88 -9.88 14.07 -0.71
CA TYR A 88 -8.60 13.41 -0.46
C TYR A 88 -8.45 12.18 -1.37
N ALA A 89 -7.42 12.19 -2.19
CA ALA A 89 -7.18 11.13 -3.17
C ALA A 89 -6.62 9.88 -2.49
N THR A 90 -7.17 8.70 -2.79
CA THR A 90 -6.68 7.42 -2.22
C THR A 90 -5.16 7.23 -2.40
N PRO A 91 -4.52 7.51 -3.54
CA PRO A 91 -3.07 7.39 -3.65
C PRO A 91 -2.30 8.31 -2.70
N ARG A 92 -2.85 9.49 -2.40
CA ARG A 92 -2.22 10.42 -1.45
C ARG A 92 -2.40 9.95 -0.01
N LEU A 93 -3.58 9.44 0.35
CA LEU A 93 -3.82 8.79 1.63
C LEU A 93 -2.84 7.63 1.86
N VAL A 94 -2.64 6.77 0.86
CA VAL A 94 -1.64 5.68 0.91
C VAL A 94 -0.25 6.24 1.18
N SER A 95 0.18 7.25 0.43
CA SER A 95 1.50 7.87 0.58
C SER A 95 1.69 8.50 1.98
N ASP A 96 0.69 9.22 2.49
CA ASP A 96 0.77 9.86 3.81
C ASP A 96 0.80 8.82 4.94
N ILE A 97 0.09 7.69 4.80
CA ILE A 97 0.17 6.54 5.72
C ILE A 97 1.57 5.90 5.67
N GLU A 98 2.11 5.65 4.47
CA GLU A 98 3.46 5.10 4.31
C GLU A 98 4.52 5.99 4.97
N MET A 99 4.42 7.31 4.78
CA MET A 99 5.35 8.26 5.40
C MET A 99 5.21 8.31 6.92
N THR A 100 3.98 8.22 7.45
CA THR A 100 3.77 8.16 8.90
C THR A 100 4.41 6.91 9.51
N CYS A 101 4.24 5.74 8.87
CA CYS A 101 4.88 4.51 9.31
C CYS A 101 6.41 4.57 9.21
N ARG A 102 6.95 5.22 8.15
CA ARG A 102 8.39 5.43 8.02
C ARG A 102 8.91 6.34 9.14
N GLU A 103 8.24 7.44 9.44
CA GLU A 103 8.63 8.38 10.50
C GLU A 103 8.63 7.71 11.88
N LEU A 104 7.68 6.81 12.17
CA LEU A 104 7.67 6.00 13.38
C LEU A 104 8.90 5.09 13.45
N LEU A 105 9.33 4.53 12.32
CA LEU A 105 10.38 3.52 12.24
C LEU A 105 11.79 4.14 12.30
N MET A 106 12.00 5.30 11.69
CA MET A 106 13.33 5.91 11.50
C MET A 106 14.16 6.06 12.79
N PRO A 107 13.62 6.46 13.96
CA PRO A 107 14.39 6.53 15.21
C PRO A 107 14.98 5.19 15.68
N HIS A 108 14.48 4.08 15.15
CA HIS A 108 14.86 2.71 15.50
C HIS A 108 15.77 2.06 14.44
N CYS A 109 16.05 2.76 13.34
CA CYS A 109 17.03 2.33 12.34
C CYS A 109 18.45 2.68 12.78
N GLU A 110 19.42 1.91 12.33
CA GLU A 110 20.84 2.22 12.46
C GLU A 110 21.26 3.24 11.39
N ASP A 111 22.44 3.83 11.58
CA ASP A 111 23.01 4.77 10.63
C ASP A 111 23.21 4.09 9.26
N GLY A 112 22.72 4.72 8.20
CA GLY A 112 22.77 4.18 6.84
C GLY A 112 21.63 3.22 6.49
N GLU A 113 20.69 2.97 7.40
CA GLU A 113 19.46 2.25 7.13
C GLU A 113 18.29 3.18 6.80
N ASP A 114 17.35 2.64 6.06
CA ASP A 114 16.03 3.20 5.79
C ASP A 114 15.02 2.06 5.60
N SER A 115 13.77 2.39 5.38
CA SER A 115 12.75 1.39 5.12
C SER A 115 11.97 1.65 3.84
N VAL A 116 11.51 0.58 3.21
CA VAL A 116 10.64 0.63 2.04
C VAL A 116 9.31 -0.04 2.33
N GLY A 117 8.23 0.44 1.72
CA GLY A 117 6.94 -0.25 1.75
C GLY A 117 7.05 -1.61 1.07
N ALA A 118 6.48 -2.64 1.70
CA ALA A 118 6.47 -4.02 1.23
C ALA A 118 5.07 -4.52 0.93
N GLU A 119 4.12 -4.23 1.82
CA GLU A 119 2.72 -4.64 1.69
C GLU A 119 1.83 -3.51 2.22
N ILE A 120 0.67 -3.32 1.60
CA ILE A 120 -0.34 -2.38 2.08
C ILE A 120 -1.73 -2.93 1.76
N ALA A 121 -2.61 -2.91 2.75
CA ALA A 121 -4.01 -3.27 2.60
C ALA A 121 -4.85 -2.23 3.36
N LEU A 122 -5.53 -1.34 2.62
CA LEU A 122 -6.30 -0.24 3.18
C LEU A 122 -7.74 -0.27 2.67
N LYS A 123 -8.65 0.16 3.54
CA LYS A 123 -10.01 0.56 3.20
C LYS A 123 -10.10 2.07 3.28
N HIS A 124 -10.50 2.74 2.21
CA HIS A 124 -10.87 4.15 2.21
C HIS A 124 -12.38 4.20 2.43
N LEU A 125 -12.81 4.61 3.63
CA LEU A 125 -14.16 4.41 4.14
C LEU A 125 -15.07 5.62 3.89
N ALA A 126 -14.49 6.84 3.95
CA ALA A 126 -15.24 8.08 3.81
C ALA A 126 -14.41 9.14 3.07
N PRO A 127 -15.06 10.05 2.32
CA PRO A 127 -14.39 11.16 1.65
C PRO A 127 -14.00 12.25 2.66
N THR A 128 -12.83 12.88 2.46
CA THR A 128 -12.38 14.03 3.23
C THR A 128 -12.21 15.22 2.31
N LEU A 129 -12.76 16.38 2.66
CA LEU A 129 -12.71 17.58 1.84
C LEU A 129 -11.34 18.27 1.89
N ALA A 130 -11.04 19.05 0.85
CA ALA A 130 -9.90 19.95 0.87
C ALA A 130 -10.02 20.94 2.05
N GLY A 131 -8.91 21.19 2.74
CA GLY A 131 -8.84 22.06 3.92
C GLY A 131 -9.08 21.35 5.25
N SER A 132 -9.64 20.14 5.27
CA SER A 132 -9.81 19.34 6.49
C SER A 132 -8.45 18.92 7.06
N THR A 133 -8.45 18.67 8.38
CA THR A 133 -7.31 18.07 9.09
C THR A 133 -7.55 16.58 9.24
N VAL A 134 -6.57 15.77 8.88
CA VAL A 134 -6.59 14.31 9.07
C VAL A 134 -5.55 13.91 10.11
N GLU A 135 -5.95 13.10 11.07
CA GLU A 135 -5.05 12.39 11.98
C GLU A 135 -4.81 10.97 11.46
N ILE A 136 -3.54 10.65 11.21
CA ILE A 136 -3.10 9.30 10.84
C ILE A 136 -2.38 8.69 12.03
N ALA A 137 -2.94 7.65 12.60
CA ALA A 137 -2.35 6.86 13.66
C ALA A 137 -1.75 5.56 13.08
N ALA A 138 -0.45 5.36 13.30
CA ALA A 138 0.27 4.13 12.99
C ALA A 138 0.71 3.46 14.29
N ARG A 139 0.52 2.14 14.40
CA ARG A 139 0.94 1.35 15.55
C ARG A 139 1.63 0.07 15.10
N VAL A 140 2.81 -0.21 15.63
CA VAL A 140 3.53 -1.46 15.38
C VAL A 140 2.77 -2.63 16.02
N THR A 141 2.45 -3.63 15.21
CA THR A 141 1.81 -4.88 15.67
C THR A 141 2.78 -6.04 15.74
N ALA A 142 3.77 -6.08 14.83
CA ALA A 142 4.80 -7.13 14.85
C ALA A 142 6.14 -6.60 14.32
N VAL A 143 7.23 -7.18 14.80
CA VAL A 143 8.59 -6.99 14.32
C VAL A 143 9.16 -8.37 14.01
N GLU A 144 9.41 -8.66 12.74
CA GLU A 144 9.87 -9.95 12.22
C GLU A 144 11.21 -9.78 11.52
N GLY A 145 12.30 -9.74 12.29
CA GLY A 145 13.60 -9.37 11.78
C GLY A 145 13.57 -7.94 11.20
N ARG A 146 13.79 -7.82 9.90
CA ARG A 146 13.75 -6.52 9.19
C ARG A 146 12.35 -6.12 8.70
N LYS A 147 11.34 -6.97 8.83
CA LYS A 147 9.95 -6.67 8.48
C LYS A 147 9.21 -6.16 9.69
N VAL A 148 8.59 -4.99 9.56
CA VAL A 148 7.77 -4.36 10.60
C VAL A 148 6.37 -4.20 10.07
N ILE A 149 5.38 -4.66 10.85
CA ILE A 149 3.96 -4.65 10.50
C ILE A 149 3.25 -3.62 11.37
N PHE A 150 2.38 -2.84 10.75
CA PHE A 150 1.64 -1.76 11.39
C PHE A 150 0.14 -1.94 11.18
N ASP A 151 -0.64 -1.66 12.20
CA ASP A 151 -2.04 -1.25 12.04
C ASP A 151 -2.07 0.26 11.82
N VAL A 152 -2.95 0.71 10.93
CA VAL A 152 -3.11 2.12 10.59
C VAL A 152 -4.58 2.52 10.59
N VAL A 153 -4.86 3.69 11.14
CA VAL A 153 -6.18 4.31 11.14
C VAL A 153 -6.02 5.77 10.77
N ALA A 154 -6.89 6.29 9.91
CA ALA A 154 -6.98 7.71 9.63
C ALA A 154 -8.38 8.23 9.96
N ARG A 155 -8.45 9.44 10.56
CA ARG A 155 -9.68 10.13 10.94
C ARG A 155 -9.59 11.59 10.51
N ASP A 156 -10.67 12.14 10.00
CA ASP A 156 -10.83 13.59 9.92
C ASP A 156 -11.58 14.12 11.17
N GLU A 157 -12.01 15.36 11.14
CA GLU A 157 -12.68 15.99 12.27
C GLU A 157 -14.07 15.38 12.56
N ILE A 158 -14.64 14.61 11.63
CA ILE A 158 -16.02 14.09 11.69
C ILE A 158 -16.01 12.59 11.95
N GLU A 159 -15.20 11.82 11.19
CA GLU A 159 -15.30 10.37 11.17
C GLU A 159 -14.00 9.64 10.88
N GLN A 160 -14.03 8.32 10.94
CA GLN A 160 -12.94 7.48 10.49
C GLN A 160 -12.98 7.32 8.98
N ILE A 161 -11.95 7.84 8.30
CA ILE A 161 -11.84 7.83 6.83
C ILE A 161 -11.06 6.65 6.27
N SER A 162 -10.23 5.98 7.09
CA SER A 162 -9.48 4.81 6.64
C SER A 162 -9.08 3.90 7.78
N SER A 163 -8.88 2.63 7.44
CA SER A 163 -8.22 1.64 8.30
C SER A 163 -7.54 0.56 7.48
N GLY A 164 -6.55 -0.10 8.07
CA GLY A 164 -5.89 -1.23 7.42
C GLY A 164 -4.54 -1.56 8.03
N THR A 165 -3.71 -2.26 7.24
CA THR A 165 -2.38 -2.71 7.63
C THR A 165 -1.35 -2.24 6.62
N HIS A 166 -0.13 -2.01 7.10
CA HIS A 166 1.03 -1.71 6.27
C HIS A 166 2.24 -2.50 6.78
N ALA A 167 3.06 -3.03 5.88
CA ALA A 167 4.32 -3.63 6.23
C ALA A 167 5.47 -2.88 5.55
N ARG A 168 6.53 -2.61 6.32
CA ARG A 168 7.76 -2.01 5.82
C ARG A 168 8.92 -2.96 6.03
N PHE A 169 9.93 -2.84 5.18
CA PHE A 169 11.15 -3.62 5.27
C PHE A 169 12.36 -2.70 5.42
N VAL A 170 13.10 -2.87 6.51
CA VAL A 170 14.34 -2.12 6.79
C VAL A 170 15.49 -2.65 5.96
N LEU A 171 16.30 -1.77 5.40
CA LEU A 171 17.40 -2.13 4.52
C LEU A 171 18.55 -1.12 4.61
N GLU A 172 19.74 -1.58 4.30
CA GLU A 172 20.92 -0.73 4.12
C GLU A 172 20.81 0.03 2.78
N VAL A 173 20.86 1.35 2.85
CA VAL A 173 20.70 2.23 1.69
C VAL A 173 21.77 1.97 0.64
N VAL A 174 23.04 1.83 1.04
CA VAL A 174 24.16 1.61 0.12
C VAL A 174 23.97 0.34 -0.71
N ARG A 175 23.68 -0.79 -0.06
CA ARG A 175 23.43 -2.07 -0.75
C ARG A 175 22.21 -2.00 -1.67
N ARG A 176 21.19 -1.23 -1.28
CA ARG A 176 19.99 -1.04 -2.12
C ARG A 176 20.33 -0.25 -3.37
N VAL A 177 21.08 0.84 -3.24
CA VAL A 177 21.52 1.68 -4.37
C VAL A 177 22.35 0.86 -5.35
N GLU A 178 23.30 0.04 -4.88
CA GLU A 178 24.11 -0.85 -5.75
C GLU A 178 23.23 -1.83 -6.56
N ARG A 179 22.26 -2.47 -5.91
CA ARG A 179 21.30 -3.35 -6.61
C ARG A 179 20.47 -2.61 -7.66
N LEU A 180 20.05 -1.38 -7.38
CA LEU A 180 19.31 -0.55 -8.33
C LEU A 180 20.19 -0.13 -9.52
N LYS A 181 21.46 0.23 -9.28
CA LYS A 181 22.43 0.51 -10.35
C LYS A 181 22.64 -0.72 -11.25
N ALA A 182 22.84 -1.90 -10.67
CA ALA A 182 22.97 -3.14 -11.41
C ALA A 182 21.71 -3.48 -12.24
N LYS A 183 20.50 -3.25 -11.68
CA LYS A 183 19.24 -3.41 -12.42
C LYS A 183 19.15 -2.43 -13.60
N ALA A 184 19.51 -1.16 -13.38
CA ALA A 184 19.50 -0.14 -14.43
C ALA A 184 20.48 -0.47 -15.57
N ALA A 185 21.67 -1.00 -15.26
CA ALA A 185 22.64 -1.45 -16.28
C ALA A 185 22.06 -2.58 -17.17
N LYS A 186 21.39 -3.57 -16.56
CA LYS A 186 20.72 -4.64 -17.31
C LYS A 186 19.64 -4.11 -18.26
N LEU A 187 18.84 -3.12 -17.82
CA LEU A 187 17.81 -2.49 -18.68
C LEU A 187 18.40 -1.76 -19.89
N LYS A 188 19.58 -1.15 -19.76
CA LYS A 188 20.28 -0.49 -20.87
C LYS A 188 20.88 -1.48 -21.88
N GLY A 189 21.35 -2.64 -21.42
CA GLY A 189 21.89 -3.69 -22.28
C GLY A 189 20.83 -4.52 -23.01
N SER A 190 19.55 -4.37 -22.67
CA SER A 190 18.41 -5.09 -23.28
C SER A 190 17.65 -4.27 -24.34
N ARG A 191 18.13 -3.07 -24.67
CA ARG A 191 17.63 -2.19 -25.74
C ARG A 191 18.64 -2.11 -26.88
#